data_b5da198e340bbf03cbe4f6067c133eef
#
_entry.id   b5da198e340bbf03cbe4f6067c133eef
#
_cell.length_a   1.000
_cell.length_b   1.000
_cell.length_c   1.000
_cell.angle_alpha   90.00
_cell.angle_beta   90.00
_cell.angle_gamma   90.00
#
_symmetry.space_group_name_H-M   'P 1'
#
loop_
_entity.id
_entity.type
_entity.pdbx_description
1 polymer ?
#
loop_
_entity_poly.entity_id
_entity_poly.type
_entity_poly.pdbx_seq_one_letter_code
_entity_poly.pdbx_strand_id
1 'polypeptide(L)'
;DLNIFGKVRGNSVYGVFNSTRTRGGAQLLEEMFHYPLSDAERINHRSTVIRYFMDKNVRFDFQNEWFDALEGYLANRDERSRLMPEDNTLQRRMKRCVGGDMEFEQVLKGVLAGINLINTVRGFLAQVEGENNPYAQECKELAQLVAAPQLAWTPEENGKTKLSYARTSKYDNLLRYEGYELILKILRYLYQIDAYISIAEVARERGFVFAEALPLGGNILEIEGMFHPLIENAIPNSIQADAEHNVVFLTGANMAGKSTFMKTFGIVVYLAHMGFPLPVKKMRFSVQNGMYTTINLPDN
;
A
#
# COMPACT_ATOMS: atom_id res chain seq x y z
N ASP A 1 14.68 5.65 18.34
CA ASP A 1 14.97 7.08 18.44
C ASP A 1 14.02 7.97 17.64
N LEU A 2 13.65 7.58 16.40
CA LEU A 2 12.86 8.40 15.47
C LEU A 2 11.33 8.26 15.63
N ASN A 3 10.86 7.40 16.51
CA ASN A 3 9.43 7.11 16.71
C ASN A 3 8.70 6.71 15.40
N ILE A 4 9.34 5.86 14.59
CA ILE A 4 8.79 5.45 13.29
C ILE A 4 7.43 4.74 13.47
N PHE A 5 7.36 3.70 14.32
CA PHE A 5 6.13 2.95 14.59
C PHE A 5 5.37 3.41 15.83
N GLY A 6 6.04 4.12 16.76
CA GLY A 6 5.46 4.61 18.00
C GLY A 6 5.10 3.54 19.01
N LYS A 7 4.85 3.98 20.25
CA LYS A 7 4.34 3.13 21.34
C LYS A 7 2.80 3.14 21.43
N VAL A 8 2.16 4.14 20.83
CA VAL A 8 0.71 4.36 20.85
C VAL A 8 0.21 4.56 19.42
N ARG A 9 -0.85 3.88 19.03
CA ARG A 9 -1.49 4.05 17.71
C ARG A 9 -1.82 5.52 17.46
N GLY A 10 -1.40 6.05 16.32
CA GLY A 10 -1.74 7.38 15.82
C GLY A 10 -0.67 8.47 16.05
N ASN A 11 0.30 8.28 16.96
CA ASN A 11 1.37 9.26 17.18
C ASN A 11 2.74 8.73 16.76
N SER A 12 2.86 8.37 15.48
CA SER A 12 4.09 7.84 14.89
C SER A 12 4.21 8.27 13.45
N VAL A 13 5.42 8.19 12.88
CA VAL A 13 5.64 8.51 11.47
C VAL A 13 4.84 7.56 10.57
N TYR A 14 4.85 6.26 10.86
CA TYR A 14 4.02 5.27 10.18
C TYR A 14 2.53 5.64 10.25
N GLY A 15 2.04 6.03 11.44
CA GLY A 15 0.64 6.42 11.63
C GLY A 15 0.20 7.61 10.79
N VAL A 16 1.13 8.52 10.43
CA VAL A 16 0.86 9.63 9.50
C VAL A 16 0.47 9.11 8.11
N PHE A 17 1.11 8.03 7.64
CA PHE A 17 0.95 7.49 6.30
C PHE A 17 -0.08 6.36 6.20
N ASN A 18 -0.52 5.79 7.34
CA ASN A 18 -1.43 4.65 7.32
C ASN A 18 -2.91 5.08 7.37
N SER A 19 -3.42 5.44 6.21
CA SER A 19 -4.86 5.55 5.91
C SER A 19 -5.35 4.44 4.97
N THR A 20 -4.59 3.34 4.87
CA THR A 20 -4.96 2.18 4.05
C THR A 20 -6.31 1.62 4.46
N ARG A 21 -7.04 1.12 3.47
CA ARG A 21 -8.41 0.59 3.65
C ARG A 21 -8.43 -0.92 3.83
N THR A 22 -7.36 -1.62 3.41
CA THR A 22 -7.25 -3.07 3.49
C THR A 22 -6.18 -3.50 4.48
N ARG A 23 -6.34 -4.70 5.07
CA ARG A 23 -5.31 -5.29 5.95
C ARG A 23 -4.02 -5.56 5.19
N GLY A 24 -4.14 -6.11 3.97
CA GLY A 24 -2.98 -6.38 3.11
C GLY A 24 -2.25 -5.10 2.69
N GLY A 25 -2.99 -3.99 2.43
CA GLY A 25 -2.40 -2.68 2.18
C GLY A 25 -1.63 -2.13 3.39
N ALA A 26 -2.21 -2.26 4.60
CA ALA A 26 -1.52 -1.87 5.84
C ALA A 26 -0.25 -2.69 6.09
N GLN A 27 -0.29 -4.02 5.87
CA GLN A 27 0.89 -4.88 6.00
C GLN A 27 1.97 -4.51 4.98
N LEU A 28 1.60 -4.27 3.73
CA LEU A 28 2.54 -3.86 2.69
C LEU A 28 3.17 -2.50 3.01
N LEU A 29 2.38 -1.54 3.50
CA LEU A 29 2.89 -0.25 3.96
C LEU A 29 3.89 -0.43 5.11
N GLU A 30 3.60 -1.29 6.08
CA GLU A 30 4.50 -1.62 7.19
C GLU A 30 5.80 -2.26 6.69
N GLU A 31 5.73 -3.20 5.73
CA GLU A 31 6.91 -3.77 5.07
C GLU A 31 7.76 -2.69 4.38
N MET A 32 7.14 -1.72 3.70
CA MET A 32 7.86 -0.60 3.09
C MET A 32 8.62 0.22 4.13
N PHE A 33 8.05 0.41 5.32
CA PHE A 33 8.71 1.08 6.43
C PHE A 33 9.86 0.25 7.04
N HIS A 34 9.79 -1.08 7.03
CA HIS A 34 10.88 -1.93 7.50
C HIS A 34 12.04 -2.01 6.51
N TYR A 35 11.79 -1.81 5.22
CA TYR A 35 12.77 -2.01 4.15
C TYR A 35 12.92 -0.76 3.25
N PRO A 36 13.55 0.33 3.74
CA PRO A 36 13.92 1.47 2.91
C PRO A 36 14.76 1.04 1.70
N LEU A 37 14.69 1.80 0.62
CA LEU A 37 15.42 1.51 -0.60
C LEU A 37 16.84 2.10 -0.54
N SER A 38 17.78 1.46 -1.25
CA SER A 38 19.16 1.91 -1.41
C SER A 38 19.54 2.15 -2.88
N ASP A 39 18.54 2.30 -3.73
CA ASP A 39 18.70 2.49 -5.18
C ASP A 39 17.92 3.73 -5.66
N ALA A 40 18.63 4.69 -6.29
CA ALA A 40 18.06 5.97 -6.69
C ALA A 40 16.95 5.83 -7.75
N GLU A 41 17.08 4.90 -8.69
CA GLU A 41 16.06 4.69 -9.74
C GLU A 41 14.78 4.16 -9.13
N ARG A 42 14.87 3.19 -8.23
CA ARG A 42 13.72 2.61 -7.54
C ARG A 42 13.03 3.62 -6.62
N ILE A 43 13.81 4.47 -5.93
CA ILE A 43 13.28 5.56 -5.09
C ILE A 43 12.51 6.55 -5.97
N ASN A 44 13.15 7.05 -7.04
CA ASN A 44 12.55 8.03 -7.95
C ASN A 44 11.34 7.45 -8.70
N HIS A 45 11.38 6.18 -9.09
CA HIS A 45 10.23 5.52 -9.71
C HIS A 45 9.03 5.48 -8.74
N ARG A 46 9.24 5.01 -7.51
CA ARG A 46 8.17 4.97 -6.48
C ARG A 46 7.58 6.36 -6.22
N SER A 47 8.42 7.37 -6.01
CA SER A 47 7.95 8.74 -5.77
C SER A 47 7.21 9.31 -6.98
N THR A 48 7.61 8.97 -8.21
CA THR A 48 6.94 9.39 -9.44
C THR A 48 5.55 8.74 -9.56
N VAL A 49 5.42 7.44 -9.25
CA VAL A 49 4.12 6.75 -9.25
C VAL A 49 3.17 7.35 -8.21
N ILE A 50 3.64 7.55 -6.98
CA ILE A 50 2.81 8.12 -5.90
C ILE A 50 2.39 9.56 -6.25
N ARG A 51 3.30 10.37 -6.81
CA ARG A 51 2.99 11.71 -7.30
C ARG A 51 1.93 11.68 -8.40
N TYR A 52 2.04 10.77 -9.35
CA TYR A 52 1.05 10.59 -10.41
C TYR A 52 -0.34 10.25 -9.83
N PHE A 53 -0.42 9.37 -8.82
CA PHE A 53 -1.67 9.05 -8.13
C PHE A 53 -2.23 10.28 -7.38
N MET A 54 -1.36 11.08 -6.75
CA MET A 54 -1.73 12.34 -6.10
C MET A 54 -2.32 13.34 -7.10
N ASP A 55 -1.64 13.57 -8.21
CA ASP A 55 -2.01 14.58 -9.22
C ASP A 55 -3.30 14.18 -9.97
N LYS A 56 -3.47 12.90 -10.25
CA LYS A 56 -4.70 12.33 -10.84
C LYS A 56 -5.84 12.20 -9.83
N ASN A 57 -5.60 12.41 -8.53
CA ASN A 57 -6.57 12.16 -7.47
C ASN A 57 -7.19 10.75 -7.56
N VAL A 58 -6.33 9.76 -7.76
CA VAL A 58 -6.75 8.36 -7.89
C VAL A 58 -7.48 7.91 -6.63
N ARG A 59 -8.61 7.20 -6.80
CA ARG A 59 -9.44 6.73 -5.69
C ARG A 59 -9.37 5.21 -5.56
N PHE A 60 -9.47 4.75 -4.33
CA PHE A 60 -9.62 3.33 -4.02
C PHE A 60 -11.10 2.99 -3.88
N ASP A 61 -11.76 2.71 -5.00
CA ASP A 61 -13.22 2.46 -5.06
C ASP A 61 -13.60 1.00 -4.74
N PHE A 62 -12.74 0.29 -3.99
CA PHE A 62 -12.97 -1.09 -3.56
C PHE A 62 -13.59 -1.11 -2.16
N GLN A 63 -14.53 -2.03 -1.93
CA GLN A 63 -15.14 -2.24 -0.61
C GLN A 63 -14.29 -3.19 0.22
N ASN A 64 -14.01 -2.82 1.47
CA ASN A 64 -13.14 -3.60 2.36
C ASN A 64 -13.69 -5.00 2.65
N GLU A 65 -15.01 -5.12 2.72
CA GLU A 65 -15.72 -6.38 2.97
C GLU A 65 -15.46 -7.43 1.89
N TRP A 66 -15.13 -6.99 0.67
CA TRP A 66 -14.78 -7.93 -0.41
C TRP A 66 -13.42 -8.57 -0.18
N PHE A 67 -12.45 -7.81 0.35
CA PHE A 67 -11.13 -8.35 0.70
C PHE A 67 -11.25 -9.37 1.83
N ASP A 68 -11.90 -9.01 2.93
CA ASP A 68 -12.11 -9.91 4.07
C ASP A 68 -12.83 -11.21 3.65
N ALA A 69 -13.86 -11.10 2.81
CA ALA A 69 -14.62 -12.24 2.32
C ALA A 69 -13.80 -13.13 1.38
N LEU A 70 -13.03 -12.53 0.46
CA LEU A 70 -12.20 -13.26 -0.50
C LEU A 70 -11.00 -13.92 0.19
N GLU A 71 -10.30 -13.20 1.07
CA GLU A 71 -9.17 -13.75 1.84
C GLU A 71 -9.59 -14.92 2.73
N GLY A 72 -10.69 -14.77 3.48
CA GLY A 72 -11.24 -15.84 4.31
C GLY A 72 -11.68 -17.07 3.51
N TYR A 73 -12.26 -16.84 2.32
CA TYR A 73 -12.64 -17.89 1.40
C TYR A 73 -11.42 -18.62 0.81
N LEU A 74 -10.39 -17.90 0.38
CA LEU A 74 -9.17 -18.46 -0.19
C LEU A 74 -8.31 -19.18 0.86
N ALA A 75 -8.39 -18.80 2.13
CA ALA A 75 -7.69 -19.48 3.22
C ALA A 75 -8.20 -20.92 3.45
N ASN A 76 -9.47 -21.20 3.13
CA ASN A 76 -10.03 -22.56 3.24
C ASN A 76 -9.88 -23.33 1.92
N ARG A 77 -8.77 -24.06 1.80
CA ARG A 77 -8.47 -24.94 0.65
C ARG A 77 -8.66 -26.44 0.94
N ASP A 78 -9.36 -26.78 2.02
CA ASP A 78 -9.68 -28.18 2.29
C ASP A 78 -10.60 -28.71 1.17
N GLU A 79 -10.17 -29.82 0.52
CA GLU A 79 -10.96 -30.44 -0.57
C GLU A 79 -12.36 -30.84 -0.12
N ARG A 80 -12.54 -31.13 1.19
CA ARG A 80 -13.86 -31.44 1.77
C ARG A 80 -14.82 -30.24 1.73
N SER A 81 -14.30 -29.02 1.66
CA SER A 81 -15.09 -27.78 1.52
C SER A 81 -15.39 -27.41 0.06
N ARG A 82 -14.89 -28.19 -0.92
CA ARG A 82 -15.12 -27.99 -2.33
C ARG A 82 -16.57 -28.31 -2.68
N LEU A 83 -17.25 -27.39 -3.34
CA LEU A 83 -18.62 -27.61 -3.79
C LEU A 83 -18.62 -28.50 -5.04
N MET A 84 -19.12 -29.71 -4.91
CA MET A 84 -19.26 -30.64 -6.05
C MET A 84 -20.68 -30.55 -6.63
N PRO A 85 -20.85 -30.62 -7.97
CA PRO A 85 -22.18 -30.62 -8.58
C PRO A 85 -23.13 -31.69 -8.03
N GLU A 86 -22.59 -32.85 -7.67
CA GLU A 86 -23.30 -34.02 -7.12
C GLU A 86 -23.89 -33.74 -5.72
N ASP A 87 -23.31 -32.81 -4.97
CA ASP A 87 -23.74 -32.46 -3.61
C ASP A 87 -25.04 -31.65 -3.59
N ASN A 88 -25.58 -31.28 -4.76
CA ASN A 88 -26.82 -30.52 -4.89
C ASN A 88 -28.08 -31.39 -4.69
N THR A 89 -28.11 -32.13 -3.58
CA THR A 89 -29.21 -33.03 -3.20
C THR A 89 -30.48 -32.26 -2.82
N LEU A 90 -31.64 -32.93 -2.84
CA LEU A 90 -32.91 -32.34 -2.41
C LEU A 90 -32.82 -31.85 -0.94
N GLN A 91 -32.17 -32.62 -0.08
CA GLN A 91 -31.97 -32.25 1.32
C GLN A 91 -31.14 -30.96 1.47
N ARG A 92 -30.06 -30.80 0.69
CA ARG A 92 -29.21 -29.60 0.70
C ARG A 92 -29.95 -28.40 0.11
N ARG A 93 -30.80 -28.62 -0.90
CA ARG A 93 -31.69 -27.58 -1.44
C ARG A 93 -32.67 -27.06 -0.40
N MET A 94 -33.28 -27.94 0.39
CA MET A 94 -34.17 -27.56 1.49
C MET A 94 -33.44 -26.79 2.58
N LYS A 95 -32.22 -27.21 2.97
CA LYS A 95 -31.39 -26.47 3.94
C LYS A 95 -31.09 -25.04 3.46
N ARG A 96 -30.74 -24.86 2.19
CA ARG A 96 -30.50 -23.50 1.62
C ARG A 96 -31.74 -22.61 1.66
N CYS A 97 -32.91 -23.16 1.44
CA CYS A 97 -34.16 -22.38 1.50
C CYS A 97 -34.41 -21.77 2.89
N VAL A 98 -33.90 -22.39 3.95
CA VAL A 98 -34.03 -21.91 5.34
C VAL A 98 -32.74 -21.30 5.88
N GLY A 99 -31.74 -21.01 5.04
CA GLY A 99 -30.46 -20.41 5.45
C GLY A 99 -29.55 -21.35 6.26
N GLY A 100 -29.76 -22.65 6.19
CA GLY A 100 -29.04 -23.65 6.98
C GLY A 100 -27.79 -24.27 6.29
N ASP A 101 -27.44 -23.88 5.07
CA ASP A 101 -26.24 -24.35 4.35
C ASP A 101 -25.11 -23.31 4.47
N MET A 102 -24.52 -23.21 5.66
CA MET A 102 -23.49 -22.21 5.97
C MET A 102 -22.24 -22.35 5.08
N GLU A 103 -21.88 -23.57 4.70
CA GLU A 103 -20.72 -23.83 3.83
C GLU A 103 -20.96 -23.22 2.44
N PHE A 104 -22.14 -23.47 1.85
CA PHE A 104 -22.52 -22.85 0.58
C PHE A 104 -22.54 -21.33 0.65
N GLU A 105 -23.08 -20.75 1.73
CA GLU A 105 -23.16 -19.28 1.90
C GLU A 105 -21.76 -18.65 2.01
N GLN A 106 -20.82 -19.30 2.71
CA GLN A 106 -19.44 -18.83 2.80
C GLN A 106 -18.75 -18.85 1.44
N VAL A 107 -18.89 -19.95 0.69
CA VAL A 107 -18.32 -20.06 -0.66
C VAL A 107 -18.95 -19.05 -1.60
N LEU A 108 -20.28 -18.91 -1.58
CA LEU A 108 -21.00 -17.93 -2.39
C LEU A 108 -20.52 -16.50 -2.11
N LYS A 109 -20.37 -16.14 -0.84
CA LYS A 109 -19.86 -14.82 -0.42
C LYS A 109 -18.45 -14.57 -0.96
N GLY A 110 -17.55 -15.55 -0.86
CA GLY A 110 -16.19 -15.45 -1.38
C GLY A 110 -16.14 -15.33 -2.91
N VAL A 111 -16.94 -16.12 -3.62
CA VAL A 111 -17.05 -16.07 -5.09
C VAL A 111 -17.58 -14.70 -5.55
N LEU A 112 -18.65 -14.18 -4.93
CA LEU A 112 -19.20 -12.86 -5.24
C LEU A 112 -18.18 -11.73 -4.94
N ALA A 113 -17.46 -11.83 -3.84
CA ALA A 113 -16.40 -10.88 -3.51
C ALA A 113 -15.30 -10.88 -4.59
N GLY A 114 -14.85 -12.05 -5.04
CA GLY A 114 -13.88 -12.19 -6.13
C GLY A 114 -14.39 -11.56 -7.44
N ILE A 115 -15.64 -11.83 -7.82
CA ILE A 115 -16.28 -11.22 -9.01
C ILE A 115 -16.26 -9.70 -8.92
N ASN A 116 -16.70 -9.13 -7.79
CA ASN A 116 -16.76 -7.69 -7.59
C ASN A 116 -15.37 -7.06 -7.62
N LEU A 117 -14.39 -7.63 -6.92
CA LEU A 117 -13.00 -7.15 -6.95
C LEU A 117 -12.43 -7.14 -8.36
N ILE A 118 -12.54 -8.24 -9.11
CA ILE A 118 -12.00 -8.36 -10.47
C ILE A 118 -12.67 -7.35 -11.42
N ASN A 119 -13.98 -7.15 -11.31
CA ASN A 119 -14.69 -6.18 -12.15
C ASN A 119 -14.33 -4.74 -11.78
N THR A 120 -14.14 -4.43 -10.49
CA THR A 120 -13.72 -3.10 -10.03
C THR A 120 -12.29 -2.78 -10.49
N VAL A 121 -11.40 -3.78 -10.60
CA VAL A 121 -10.06 -3.59 -11.18
C VAL A 121 -10.14 -3.01 -12.60
N ARG A 122 -11.07 -3.46 -13.42
CA ARG A 122 -11.23 -2.94 -14.78
C ARG A 122 -11.59 -1.45 -14.79
N GLY A 123 -12.44 -1.03 -13.86
CA GLY A 123 -12.77 0.39 -13.67
C GLY A 123 -11.57 1.21 -13.17
N PHE A 124 -10.80 0.65 -12.24
CA PHE A 124 -9.57 1.27 -11.75
C PHE A 124 -8.53 1.48 -12.87
N LEU A 125 -8.33 0.47 -13.72
CA LEU A 125 -7.39 0.59 -14.85
C LEU A 125 -7.76 1.74 -15.79
N ALA A 126 -9.06 1.93 -16.06
CA ALA A 126 -9.53 3.08 -16.84
C ALA A 126 -9.31 4.42 -16.11
N GLN A 127 -9.39 4.46 -14.79
CA GLN A 127 -9.14 5.68 -13.98
C GLN A 127 -7.68 6.14 -14.06
N VAL A 128 -6.72 5.19 -14.04
CA VAL A 128 -5.29 5.52 -14.06
C VAL A 128 -4.69 5.57 -15.47
N GLU A 129 -5.48 5.35 -16.50
CA GLU A 129 -5.04 5.48 -17.89
C GLU A 129 -4.65 6.94 -18.21
N GLY A 130 -3.56 7.15 -18.95
CA GLY A 130 -3.12 8.46 -19.37
C GLY A 130 -1.76 8.46 -20.02
N GLU A 131 -1.44 9.55 -20.71
CA GLU A 131 -0.11 9.78 -21.27
C GLU A 131 0.94 9.87 -20.15
N ASN A 132 2.11 9.31 -20.40
CA ASN A 132 3.23 9.30 -19.45
C ASN A 132 2.90 8.67 -18.07
N ASN A 133 2.01 7.66 -18.05
CA ASN A 133 1.69 6.94 -16.81
C ASN A 133 2.91 6.14 -16.31
N PRO A 134 3.52 6.52 -15.17
CA PRO A 134 4.68 5.81 -14.62
C PRO A 134 4.31 4.42 -14.06
N TYR A 135 3.01 4.12 -13.90
CA TYR A 135 2.47 2.84 -13.45
C TYR A 135 1.91 2.00 -14.62
N ALA A 136 2.28 2.33 -15.87
CA ALA A 136 1.72 1.69 -17.07
C ALA A 136 2.10 0.22 -17.19
N GLN A 137 3.30 -0.17 -16.75
CA GLN A 137 3.74 -1.57 -16.80
C GLN A 137 2.92 -2.43 -15.84
N GLU A 138 2.73 -1.99 -14.60
CA GLU A 138 1.91 -2.67 -13.59
C GLU A 138 0.43 -2.71 -14.00
N CYS A 139 -0.08 -1.65 -14.60
CA CYS A 139 -1.44 -1.63 -15.18
C CYS A 139 -1.58 -2.68 -16.28
N LYS A 140 -0.60 -2.82 -17.17
CA LYS A 140 -0.59 -3.82 -18.23
C LYS A 140 -0.59 -5.25 -17.66
N GLU A 141 0.26 -5.50 -16.66
CA GLU A 141 0.34 -6.80 -15.98
C GLU A 141 -0.98 -7.12 -15.28
N LEU A 142 -1.55 -6.18 -14.54
CA LEU A 142 -2.84 -6.34 -13.86
C LEU A 142 -3.98 -6.57 -14.87
N ALA A 143 -3.98 -5.86 -16.00
CA ALA A 143 -4.94 -6.06 -17.09
C ALA A 143 -4.85 -7.49 -17.67
N GLN A 144 -3.62 -8.00 -17.88
CA GLN A 144 -3.41 -9.38 -18.33
C GLN A 144 -3.92 -10.41 -17.32
N LEU A 145 -3.69 -10.17 -16.02
CA LEU A 145 -4.15 -11.06 -14.95
C LEU A 145 -5.69 -11.15 -14.95
N VAL A 146 -6.41 -10.03 -15.01
CA VAL A 146 -7.89 -10.04 -15.00
C VAL A 146 -8.52 -10.51 -16.31
N ALA A 147 -7.74 -10.52 -17.40
CA ALA A 147 -8.16 -11.06 -18.70
C ALA A 147 -7.86 -12.56 -18.87
N ALA A 148 -7.22 -13.20 -17.89
CA ALA A 148 -6.88 -14.61 -17.96
C ALA A 148 -8.13 -15.49 -18.16
N PRO A 149 -8.04 -16.64 -18.89
CA PRO A 149 -9.17 -17.50 -19.21
C PRO A 149 -9.99 -17.92 -17.98
N GLN A 150 -9.33 -18.13 -16.83
CA GLN A 150 -9.97 -18.50 -15.57
C GLN A 150 -10.89 -17.41 -15.02
N LEU A 151 -10.71 -16.14 -15.44
CA LEU A 151 -11.44 -14.95 -14.95
C LEU A 151 -12.28 -14.26 -16.04
N ALA A 152 -12.18 -14.70 -17.30
CA ALA A 152 -12.83 -14.06 -18.45
C ALA A 152 -14.37 -14.01 -18.36
N TRP A 153 -14.97 -14.87 -17.55
CA TRP A 153 -16.41 -14.97 -17.31
C TRP A 153 -16.94 -13.93 -16.29
N THR A 154 -16.07 -13.29 -15.49
CA THR A 154 -16.49 -12.40 -14.40
C THR A 154 -17.30 -11.18 -14.83
N PRO A 155 -17.12 -10.57 -16.03
CA PRO A 155 -17.97 -9.46 -16.49
C PRO A 155 -19.47 -9.84 -16.65
N GLU A 156 -19.75 -11.09 -17.04
CA GLU A 156 -21.13 -11.57 -17.23
C GLU A 156 -21.90 -11.71 -15.91
N GLU A 157 -21.17 -11.79 -14.80
CA GLU A 157 -21.70 -11.92 -13.45
C GLU A 157 -21.65 -10.61 -12.65
N ASN A 158 -21.23 -9.50 -13.27
CA ASN A 158 -21.10 -8.21 -12.62
C ASN A 158 -22.44 -7.72 -12.03
N GLY A 159 -22.39 -7.23 -10.77
CA GLY A 159 -23.57 -6.72 -10.07
C GLY A 159 -24.56 -7.77 -9.57
N LYS A 160 -24.30 -9.06 -9.77
CA LYS A 160 -25.14 -10.13 -9.22
C LYS A 160 -24.89 -10.31 -7.73
N THR A 161 -25.97 -10.49 -6.99
CA THR A 161 -25.96 -10.75 -5.54
C THR A 161 -26.29 -12.20 -5.20
N LYS A 162 -26.70 -12.99 -6.19
CA LYS A 162 -27.07 -14.40 -6.03
C LYS A 162 -26.61 -15.21 -7.24
N LEU A 163 -26.14 -16.42 -6.98
CA LEU A 163 -25.77 -17.39 -8.00
C LEU A 163 -26.48 -18.72 -7.69
N SER A 164 -26.76 -19.49 -8.74
CA SER A 164 -27.24 -20.88 -8.55
C SER A 164 -26.10 -21.75 -7.99
N TYR A 165 -26.47 -22.85 -7.35
CA TYR A 165 -25.49 -23.82 -6.82
C TYR A 165 -24.49 -24.26 -7.90
N ALA A 166 -24.97 -24.62 -9.08
CA ALA A 166 -24.13 -25.07 -10.19
C ALA A 166 -23.13 -23.99 -10.65
N ARG A 167 -23.56 -22.71 -10.68
CA ARG A 167 -22.64 -21.60 -11.01
C ARG A 167 -21.64 -21.37 -9.88
N THR A 168 -22.10 -21.37 -8.63
CA THR A 168 -21.22 -21.20 -7.47
C THR A 168 -20.16 -22.28 -7.42
N SER A 169 -20.53 -23.57 -7.60
CA SER A 169 -19.59 -24.69 -7.64
C SER A 169 -18.58 -24.56 -8.79
N LYS A 170 -19.03 -24.18 -9.99
CA LYS A 170 -18.14 -23.94 -11.13
C LYS A 170 -17.14 -22.81 -10.84
N TYR A 171 -17.62 -21.69 -10.33
CA TYR A 171 -16.77 -20.51 -10.05
C TYR A 171 -15.87 -20.72 -8.84
N ASP A 172 -16.29 -21.49 -7.84
CA ASP A 172 -15.45 -21.96 -6.76
C ASP A 172 -14.23 -22.72 -7.29
N ASN A 173 -14.44 -23.64 -8.23
CA ASN A 173 -13.33 -24.36 -8.84
C ASN A 173 -12.38 -23.43 -9.59
N LEU A 174 -12.91 -22.50 -10.38
CA LEU A 174 -12.11 -21.57 -11.17
C LEU A 174 -11.33 -20.57 -10.30
N LEU A 175 -11.86 -20.09 -9.19
CA LEU A 175 -11.20 -19.09 -8.33
C LEU A 175 -10.27 -19.74 -7.31
N ARG A 176 -10.75 -20.73 -6.54
CA ARG A 176 -10.04 -21.27 -5.37
C ARG A 176 -9.02 -22.35 -5.71
N TYR A 177 -9.21 -23.05 -6.82
CA TYR A 177 -8.31 -24.15 -7.23
C TYR A 177 -7.51 -23.81 -8.48
N GLU A 178 -8.13 -23.56 -9.63
CA GLU A 178 -7.43 -23.30 -10.88
C GLU A 178 -6.77 -21.91 -10.94
N GLY A 179 -7.44 -20.88 -10.40
CA GLY A 179 -7.01 -19.48 -10.45
C GLY A 179 -6.39 -18.95 -9.16
N TYR A 180 -6.12 -19.79 -8.17
CA TYR A 180 -5.67 -19.35 -6.85
C TYR A 180 -4.46 -18.43 -6.90
N GLU A 181 -3.37 -18.84 -7.54
CA GLU A 181 -2.14 -18.05 -7.65
C GLU A 181 -2.37 -16.75 -8.43
N LEU A 182 -3.28 -16.79 -9.39
CA LEU A 182 -3.68 -15.62 -10.16
C LEU A 182 -4.39 -14.58 -9.28
N ILE A 183 -5.33 -15.04 -8.44
CA ILE A 183 -6.05 -14.18 -7.50
C ILE A 183 -5.08 -13.58 -6.46
N LEU A 184 -4.14 -14.36 -5.93
CA LEU A 184 -3.14 -13.84 -5.00
C LEU A 184 -2.27 -12.74 -5.62
N LYS A 185 -1.88 -12.88 -6.90
CA LYS A 185 -1.16 -11.83 -7.62
C LYS A 185 -2.00 -10.57 -7.77
N ILE A 186 -3.27 -10.70 -8.14
CA ILE A 186 -4.21 -9.56 -8.22
C ILE A 186 -4.33 -8.86 -6.86
N LEU A 187 -4.55 -9.60 -5.78
CA LEU A 187 -4.63 -9.05 -4.43
C LEU A 187 -3.37 -8.26 -4.05
N ARG A 188 -2.17 -8.77 -4.40
CA ARG A 188 -0.91 -8.08 -4.13
C ARG A 188 -0.84 -6.72 -4.85
N TYR A 189 -1.29 -6.63 -6.10
CA TYR A 189 -1.40 -5.34 -6.80
C TYR A 189 -2.39 -4.41 -6.11
N LEU A 190 -3.53 -4.92 -5.67
CA LEU A 190 -4.55 -4.11 -4.99
C LEU A 190 -4.04 -3.57 -3.64
N TYR A 191 -3.29 -4.35 -2.88
CA TYR A 191 -2.63 -3.89 -1.64
C TYR A 191 -1.58 -2.80 -1.91
N GLN A 192 -0.82 -2.94 -3.01
CA GLN A 192 0.14 -1.91 -3.42
C GLN A 192 -0.56 -0.61 -3.82
N ILE A 193 -1.65 -0.71 -4.56
CA ILE A 193 -2.48 0.44 -4.96
C ILE A 193 -3.06 1.13 -3.72
N ASP A 194 -3.61 0.39 -2.76
CA ASP A 194 -4.13 0.91 -1.51
C ASP A 194 -3.05 1.66 -0.71
N ALA A 195 -1.86 1.07 -0.55
CA ALA A 195 -0.73 1.72 0.12
C ALA A 195 -0.29 3.00 -0.62
N TYR A 196 -0.17 2.98 -1.94
CA TYR A 196 0.25 4.15 -2.73
C TYR A 196 -0.79 5.27 -2.69
N ILE A 197 -2.08 4.95 -2.72
CA ILE A 197 -3.15 5.94 -2.57
C ILE A 197 -3.11 6.56 -1.17
N SER A 198 -2.93 5.74 -0.13
CA SER A 198 -2.77 6.22 1.25
C SER A 198 -1.63 7.24 1.37
N ILE A 199 -0.46 6.95 0.77
CA ILE A 199 0.68 7.86 0.79
C ILE A 199 0.40 9.12 -0.05
N ALA A 200 -0.25 8.99 -1.20
CA ALA A 200 -0.63 10.12 -2.07
C ALA A 200 -1.62 11.06 -1.40
N GLU A 201 -2.58 10.54 -0.63
CA GLU A 201 -3.54 11.32 0.16
C GLU A 201 -2.80 12.17 1.20
N VAL A 202 -1.84 11.61 1.93
CA VAL A 202 -1.01 12.35 2.90
C VAL A 202 -0.20 13.44 2.22
N ALA A 203 0.41 13.16 1.05
CA ALA A 203 1.15 14.18 0.29
C ALA A 203 0.27 15.38 -0.04
N ARG A 204 -0.93 15.12 -0.52
CA ARG A 204 -1.91 16.16 -0.90
C ARG A 204 -2.42 16.94 0.31
N GLU A 205 -2.85 16.24 1.36
CA GLU A 205 -3.48 16.86 2.53
C GLU A 205 -2.51 17.69 3.37
N ARG A 206 -1.26 17.21 3.49
CA ARG A 206 -0.23 17.87 4.30
C ARG A 206 0.71 18.75 3.50
N GLY A 207 0.59 18.79 2.17
CA GLY A 207 1.48 19.55 1.30
C GLY A 207 2.92 19.04 1.31
N PHE A 208 3.13 17.74 1.54
CA PHE A 208 4.45 17.12 1.55
C PHE A 208 5.00 17.01 0.12
N VAL A 209 6.32 17.12 -0.02
CA VAL A 209 7.05 17.22 -1.29
C VAL A 209 7.94 16.00 -1.49
N PHE A 210 8.09 15.54 -2.72
CA PHE A 210 8.97 14.41 -3.05
C PHE A 210 10.41 14.88 -3.30
N ALA A 211 11.38 14.12 -2.76
CA ALA A 211 12.79 14.36 -2.99
C ALA A 211 13.24 13.89 -4.37
N GLU A 212 14.39 14.41 -4.82
CA GLU A 212 15.19 13.88 -5.92
C GLU A 212 16.31 13.02 -5.36
N ALA A 213 16.26 11.71 -5.60
CA ALA A 213 17.32 10.79 -5.23
C ALA A 213 18.39 10.75 -6.34
N LEU A 214 19.64 10.92 -5.95
CA LEU A 214 20.84 10.85 -6.79
C LEU A 214 21.59 9.53 -6.53
N PRO A 215 22.39 9.04 -7.47
CA PRO A 215 23.17 7.84 -7.28
C PRO A 215 24.07 7.88 -6.04
N LEU A 216 24.38 6.69 -5.52
CA LEU A 216 25.36 6.51 -4.44
C LEU A 216 26.72 7.13 -4.82
N GLY A 217 27.38 7.78 -3.87
CA GLY A 217 28.73 8.37 -4.05
C GLY A 217 28.74 9.82 -4.53
N GLY A 218 27.59 10.42 -4.86
CA GLY A 218 27.51 11.85 -5.19
C GLY A 218 27.74 12.78 -3.99
N ASN A 219 27.60 12.25 -2.76
CA ASN A 219 27.81 12.98 -1.49
C ASN A 219 27.07 14.32 -1.41
N ILE A 220 25.86 14.37 -1.97
CA ILE A 220 25.00 15.56 -1.96
C ILE A 220 23.87 15.35 -0.96
N LEU A 221 23.65 16.34 -0.11
CA LEU A 221 22.50 16.45 0.76
C LEU A 221 22.06 17.91 0.84
N GLU A 222 20.93 18.22 0.25
CA GLU A 222 20.32 19.54 0.25
C GLU A 222 18.89 19.42 0.75
N ILE A 223 18.60 19.95 1.93
CA ILE A 223 17.25 19.97 2.51
C ILE A 223 16.87 21.40 2.84
N GLU A 224 15.79 21.89 2.24
CA GLU A 224 15.24 23.21 2.49
C GLU A 224 13.92 23.08 3.26
N GLY A 225 13.81 23.79 4.37
CA GLY A 225 12.56 23.99 5.09
C GLY A 225 11.97 22.71 5.70
N MET A 226 12.79 21.78 6.20
CA MET A 226 12.31 20.57 6.87
C MET A 226 11.64 20.91 8.21
N PHE A 227 10.53 20.24 8.50
CA PHE A 227 9.81 20.37 9.78
C PHE A 227 9.34 19.02 10.30
N HIS A 228 9.11 18.93 11.61
CA HIS A 228 8.73 17.66 12.24
C HIS A 228 7.27 17.29 11.92
N PRO A 229 6.97 16.13 11.31
CA PRO A 229 5.62 15.80 10.81
C PRO A 229 4.56 15.61 11.90
N LEU A 230 4.96 15.43 13.17
CA LEU A 230 4.08 15.20 14.31
C LEU A 230 3.98 16.41 15.25
N ILE A 231 4.65 17.52 14.95
CA ILE A 231 4.62 18.73 15.79
C ILE A 231 3.81 19.80 15.07
N GLU A 232 2.76 20.28 15.72
CA GLU A 232 1.99 21.41 15.21
C GLU A 232 2.84 22.69 15.23
N ASN A 233 2.72 23.48 14.15
CA ASN A 233 3.48 24.74 13.99
C ASN A 233 5.01 24.57 14.15
N ALA A 234 5.55 23.43 13.73
CA ALA A 234 6.98 23.17 13.79
C ALA A 234 7.75 24.22 12.96
N ILE A 235 8.83 24.74 13.53
CA ILE A 235 9.69 25.74 12.86
C ILE A 235 10.52 25.03 11.78
N PRO A 236 10.44 25.46 10.51
CA PRO A 236 11.22 24.86 9.43
C PRO A 236 12.71 25.17 9.57
N ASN A 237 13.55 24.18 9.25
CA ASN A 237 15.00 24.30 9.23
C ASN A 237 15.57 23.79 7.92
N SER A 238 16.77 24.26 7.55
CA SER A 238 17.46 23.83 6.34
C SER A 238 18.85 23.30 6.71
N ILE A 239 19.36 22.35 5.92
CA ILE A 239 20.70 21.80 6.08
C ILE A 239 21.27 21.42 4.72
N GLN A 240 22.56 21.61 4.54
CA GLN A 240 23.31 21.20 3.38
C GLN A 240 24.59 20.48 3.83
N ALA A 241 24.94 19.44 3.08
CA ALA A 241 26.22 18.75 3.24
C ALA A 241 26.71 18.25 1.86
N ASP A 242 28.02 18.20 1.69
CA ASP A 242 28.69 17.71 0.49
C ASP A 242 29.96 16.92 0.85
N ALA A 243 30.81 16.60 -0.13
CA ALA A 243 32.03 15.86 0.11
C ALA A 243 33.05 16.59 1.00
N GLU A 244 33.06 17.92 0.99
CA GLU A 244 34.00 18.74 1.72
C GLU A 244 33.43 19.21 3.07
N HIS A 245 32.10 19.46 3.12
CA HIS A 245 31.37 19.97 4.29
C HIS A 245 30.36 18.92 4.76
N ASN A 246 30.81 17.90 5.47
CA ASN A 246 30.01 16.75 5.89
C ASN A 246 29.88 16.54 7.40
N VAL A 247 30.39 17.48 8.20
CA VAL A 247 30.24 17.47 9.64
C VAL A 247 29.48 18.70 10.10
N VAL A 248 28.42 18.50 10.86
CA VAL A 248 27.55 19.57 11.36
C VAL A 248 27.58 19.61 12.87
N PHE A 249 27.99 20.74 13.45
CA PHE A 249 27.92 20.99 14.90
C PHE A 249 26.61 21.72 15.23
N LEU A 250 25.74 21.06 15.98
CA LEU A 250 24.49 21.64 16.44
C LEU A 250 24.63 22.13 17.89
N THR A 251 24.63 23.45 18.08
CA THR A 251 24.74 24.09 19.38
C THR A 251 23.47 24.88 19.73
N GLY A 252 23.28 25.16 21.01
CA GLY A 252 22.13 25.95 21.47
C GLY A 252 21.82 25.65 22.95
N ALA A 253 21.01 26.50 23.57
CA ALA A 253 20.54 26.33 24.94
C ALA A 253 19.74 25.03 25.13
N ASN A 254 19.57 24.58 26.35
CA ASN A 254 18.65 23.49 26.65
C ASN A 254 17.23 23.89 26.23
N MET A 255 16.47 22.94 25.74
CA MET A 255 15.14 23.16 25.17
C MET A 255 15.05 24.01 23.89
N ALA A 256 16.20 24.36 23.27
CA ALA A 256 16.22 25.10 21.99
C ALA A 256 15.83 24.27 20.75
N GLY A 257 15.41 23.02 20.93
CA GLY A 257 14.95 22.16 19.83
C GLY A 257 16.04 21.32 19.15
N LYS A 258 17.26 21.22 19.70
CA LYS A 258 18.37 20.42 19.13
C LYS A 258 17.97 18.96 18.85
N SER A 259 17.39 18.28 19.82
CA SER A 259 16.93 16.88 19.67
C SER A 259 15.79 16.76 18.67
N THR A 260 14.89 17.76 18.61
CA THR A 260 13.82 17.82 17.61
C THR A 260 14.39 17.98 16.22
N PHE A 261 15.39 18.83 16.02
CA PHE A 261 16.09 18.98 14.75
C PHE A 261 16.72 17.64 14.29
N MET A 262 17.46 16.97 15.17
CA MET A 262 18.08 15.67 14.83
C MET A 262 17.04 14.61 14.48
N LYS A 263 15.92 14.52 15.24
CA LYS A 263 14.82 13.61 14.95
C LYS A 263 14.16 13.94 13.60
N THR A 264 13.89 15.22 13.35
CA THR A 264 13.31 15.68 12.07
C THR A 264 14.21 15.31 10.90
N PHE A 265 15.50 15.60 11.00
CA PHE A 265 16.50 15.24 10.00
C PHE A 265 16.51 13.73 9.72
N GLY A 266 16.56 12.90 10.77
CA GLY A 266 16.51 11.45 10.64
C GLY A 266 15.22 10.95 9.97
N ILE A 267 14.06 11.49 10.36
CA ILE A 267 12.76 11.14 9.74
C ILE A 267 12.75 11.52 8.27
N VAL A 268 13.18 12.71 7.90
CA VAL A 268 13.18 13.21 6.52
C VAL A 268 14.08 12.35 5.64
N VAL A 269 15.32 12.06 6.08
CA VAL A 269 16.26 11.18 5.35
C VAL A 269 15.71 9.76 5.23
N TYR A 270 15.07 9.24 6.27
CA TYR A 270 14.47 7.91 6.25
C TYR A 270 13.32 7.82 5.23
N LEU A 271 12.39 8.76 5.27
CA LEU A 271 11.27 8.83 4.32
C LEU A 271 11.75 9.05 2.88
N ALA A 272 12.81 9.83 2.68
CA ALA A 272 13.42 10.05 1.37
C ALA A 272 13.90 8.73 0.74
N HIS A 273 14.58 7.86 1.53
CA HIS A 273 14.99 6.53 1.09
C HIS A 273 13.84 5.57 0.85
N MET A 274 12.65 5.86 1.35
CA MET A 274 11.44 5.13 1.02
C MET A 274 10.80 5.58 -0.29
N GLY A 275 11.22 6.72 -0.86
CA GLY A 275 10.54 7.37 -1.99
C GLY A 275 9.19 7.97 -1.60
N PHE A 276 9.01 8.32 -0.32
CA PHE A 276 7.79 8.90 0.24
C PHE A 276 7.81 10.43 0.19
N PRO A 277 6.65 11.08 0.25
CA PRO A 277 6.58 12.52 0.38
C PRO A 277 7.07 12.97 1.77
N LEU A 278 7.71 14.13 1.81
CA LEU A 278 8.49 14.65 2.93
C LEU A 278 7.94 15.96 3.46
N PRO A 279 8.01 16.20 4.77
CA PRO A 279 7.72 17.50 5.38
C PRO A 279 8.87 18.49 5.13
N VAL A 280 9.07 18.89 3.87
CA VAL A 280 10.13 19.80 3.43
C VAL A 280 9.60 20.73 2.33
N LYS A 281 10.32 21.81 2.01
CA LYS A 281 10.08 22.60 0.82
C LYS A 281 10.74 21.98 -0.43
N LYS A 282 11.98 21.49 -0.26
CA LYS A 282 12.75 20.85 -1.32
C LYS A 282 13.81 19.93 -0.72
N MET A 283 14.10 18.82 -1.41
CA MET A 283 15.22 17.95 -1.04
C MET A 283 15.85 17.31 -2.28
N ARG A 284 17.19 17.28 -2.29
CA ARG A 284 18.04 16.45 -3.17
C ARG A 284 19.04 15.73 -2.31
N PHE A 285 19.25 14.46 -2.59
CA PHE A 285 20.20 13.67 -1.77
C PHE A 285 20.80 12.54 -2.58
N SER A 286 22.08 12.24 -2.32
CA SER A 286 22.71 11.01 -2.75
C SER A 286 22.28 9.86 -1.85
N VAL A 287 21.87 8.74 -2.46
CA VAL A 287 21.47 7.54 -1.71
C VAL A 287 22.60 7.08 -0.79
N GLN A 288 22.25 6.64 0.41
CA GLN A 288 23.16 6.11 1.42
C GLN A 288 22.86 4.63 1.70
N ASN A 289 23.87 3.86 2.06
CA ASN A 289 23.75 2.44 2.40
C ASN A 289 23.17 2.19 3.80
N GLY A 290 23.13 3.21 4.65
CA GLY A 290 22.58 3.10 6.01
C GLY A 290 22.56 4.43 6.73
N MET A 291 21.73 4.49 7.77
CA MET A 291 21.62 5.60 8.69
C MET A 291 21.72 5.08 10.12
N TYR A 292 22.58 5.68 10.91
CA TYR A 292 22.78 5.36 12.32
C TYR A 292 22.40 6.55 13.18
N THR A 293 21.63 6.32 14.23
CA THR A 293 21.17 7.39 15.14
C THR A 293 21.49 7.06 16.60
N THR A 294 21.94 8.07 17.35
CA THR A 294 22.15 8.00 18.79
C THR A 294 21.63 9.30 19.42
N ILE A 295 20.28 9.46 19.37
CA ILE A 295 19.63 10.73 19.76
C ILE A 295 19.17 10.70 21.21
N ASN A 296 18.71 9.55 21.72
CA ASN A 296 18.29 9.37 23.10
C ASN A 296 19.32 8.47 23.79
N LEU A 297 20.40 9.05 24.30
CA LEU A 297 21.22 8.35 25.28
C LEU A 297 20.42 8.27 26.58
N PRO A 298 20.31 7.11 27.25
CA PRO A 298 19.82 7.07 28.62
C PRO A 298 20.76 7.93 29.47
N ASP A 299 20.19 8.87 30.23
CA ASP A 299 20.93 9.55 31.27
C ASP A 299 21.42 8.49 32.26
N ASN A 300 22.77 8.36 32.38
CA ASN A 300 23.41 7.50 33.36
C ASN A 300 23.27 8.09 34.77
#